data_86c8d0f5ce304515dc7202d9827fd9f9
#
_entry.id   86c8d0f5ce304515dc7202d9827fd9f9
#
_cell.length_a   1.000
_cell.length_b   1.000
_cell.length_c   1.000
_cell.angle_alpha   90.00
_cell.angle_beta   90.00
_cell.angle_gamma   90.00
#
_symmetry.space_group_name_H-M   'P 1'
#
loop_
_entity.id
_entity.type
_entity.pdbx_description
1 polymer ?
#
loop_
_entity_poly.entity_id
_entity_poly.type
_entity_poly.pdbx_seq_one_letter_code
_entity_poly.pdbx_strand_id
1 'polypeptide(L)'
;PINTVADAQIVSTYVDGVVLVVKSGDTTQDELNEAIDAVRRAGGNLCGTVLNDLNMKSVKYAYKYKYGGRYGYKYSYSESYEAR
;
A
#
# COMPACT_ATOMS: atom_id res chain seq x y z
N PRO A 1 -3.79 11.15 -4.35
CA PRO A 1 -3.67 12.08 -3.21
C PRO A 1 -5.03 12.38 -2.55
N ILE A 2 -5.57 11.40 -1.85
CA ILE A 2 -6.93 11.50 -1.27
C ILE A 2 -7.02 12.55 -0.14
N ASN A 3 -5.89 12.83 0.52
CA ASN A 3 -5.87 13.79 1.63
C ASN A 3 -5.78 15.25 1.16
N THR A 4 -5.33 15.47 -0.08
CA THR A 4 -5.06 16.81 -0.61
C THR A 4 -6.18 17.36 -1.47
N VAL A 5 -6.92 16.50 -2.17
CA VAL A 5 -7.98 16.92 -3.08
C VAL A 5 -9.26 16.15 -2.80
N ALA A 6 -10.39 16.84 -2.90
CA ALA A 6 -11.70 16.27 -2.60
C ALA A 6 -12.20 15.32 -3.69
N ASP A 7 -11.65 15.39 -4.89
CA ASP A 7 -12.14 14.61 -6.04
C ASP A 7 -12.12 13.09 -5.79
N ALA A 8 -11.01 12.59 -5.23
CA ALA A 8 -10.89 11.17 -4.92
C ALA A 8 -11.89 10.73 -3.85
N GLN A 9 -12.15 11.58 -2.87
CA GLN A 9 -13.14 11.30 -1.82
C GLN A 9 -14.54 11.23 -2.40
N ILE A 10 -14.88 12.12 -3.32
CA ILE A 10 -16.18 12.12 -3.99
C ILE A 10 -16.34 10.88 -4.85
N VAL A 11 -15.34 10.55 -5.67
CA VAL A 11 -15.34 9.36 -6.54
C VAL A 11 -15.50 8.09 -5.71
N SER A 12 -14.95 8.04 -4.51
CA SER A 12 -15.03 6.86 -3.65
C SER A 12 -16.46 6.44 -3.32
N THR A 13 -17.42 7.37 -3.41
CA THR A 13 -18.84 7.09 -3.14
C THR A 13 -19.57 6.47 -4.32
N TYR A 14 -18.98 6.54 -5.53
CA TYR A 14 -19.60 6.05 -6.78
C TYR A 14 -19.06 4.71 -7.23
N VAL A 15 -18.08 4.15 -6.54
CA VAL A 15 -17.45 2.88 -6.89
C VAL A 15 -17.85 1.80 -5.89
N ASP A 16 -17.71 0.55 -6.28
CA ASP A 16 -18.08 -0.59 -5.43
C ASP A 16 -17.09 -0.79 -4.28
N GLY A 17 -15.85 -0.39 -4.49
CA GLY A 17 -14.82 -0.50 -3.45
C GLY A 17 -13.65 0.43 -3.73
N VAL A 18 -12.89 0.70 -2.67
CA VAL A 18 -11.70 1.56 -2.69
C VAL A 18 -10.52 0.77 -2.18
N VAL A 19 -9.41 0.85 -2.91
CA VAL A 19 -8.12 0.33 -2.46
C VAL A 19 -7.16 1.51 -2.35
N LEU A 20 -6.57 1.70 -1.17
CA LEU A 20 -5.59 2.75 -0.96
C LEU A 20 -4.19 2.24 -1.29
N VAL A 21 -3.50 2.96 -2.16
CA VAL A 21 -2.11 2.66 -2.49
C VAL A 21 -1.21 3.54 -1.64
N VAL A 22 -0.32 2.90 -0.90
CA VAL A 22 0.60 3.54 0.05
C VAL A 22 2.01 3.37 -0.46
N LYS A 23 2.78 4.45 -0.48
CA LYS A 23 4.18 4.39 -0.91
C LYS A 23 5.07 4.11 0.30
N SER A 24 5.81 3.00 0.23
CA SER A 24 6.74 2.60 1.28
C SER A 24 7.82 3.65 1.51
N GLY A 25 8.03 4.00 2.76
CA GLY A 25 9.06 4.97 3.14
C GLY A 25 8.68 6.43 2.93
N ASP A 26 7.55 6.69 2.29
CA ASP A 26 7.11 8.06 1.98
C ASP A 26 5.81 8.41 2.71
N THR A 27 4.83 7.51 2.66
CA THR A 27 3.56 7.71 3.36
C THR A 27 3.72 7.35 4.84
N THR A 28 3.38 8.29 5.71
CA THR A 28 3.43 8.04 7.15
C THR A 28 2.18 7.29 7.63
N GLN A 29 2.26 6.71 8.82
CA GLN A 29 1.12 6.04 9.44
C GLN A 29 -0.05 7.00 9.68
N ASP A 30 0.27 8.23 10.07
CA ASP A 30 -0.75 9.26 10.31
C ASP A 30 -1.47 9.64 9.01
N GLU A 31 -0.72 9.80 7.91
CA GLU A 31 -1.30 10.07 6.59
C GLU A 31 -2.20 8.92 6.13
N LEU A 32 -1.79 7.69 6.37
CA LEU A 32 -2.60 6.52 6.04
C LEU A 32 -3.89 6.50 6.85
N ASN A 33 -3.81 6.73 8.15
CA ASN A 33 -4.98 6.75 9.03
C ASN A 33 -5.95 7.87 8.62
N GLU A 34 -5.41 9.04 8.27
CA GLU A 34 -6.20 10.15 7.77
C GLU A 34 -6.94 9.80 6.47
N ALA A 35 -6.26 9.12 5.56
CA ALA A 35 -6.85 8.67 4.29
C ALA A 35 -7.97 7.64 4.54
N ILE A 36 -7.76 6.70 5.44
CA ILE A 36 -8.77 5.70 5.82
C ILE A 36 -10.01 6.41 6.37
N ASP A 37 -9.81 7.34 7.26
CA ASP A 37 -10.91 8.11 7.86
C ASP A 37 -11.65 8.94 6.81
N ALA A 38 -10.92 9.53 5.87
CA ALA A 38 -11.51 10.32 4.79
C ALA A 38 -12.43 9.46 3.91
N VAL A 39 -12.00 8.26 3.53
CA VAL A 39 -12.84 7.34 2.75
C VAL A 39 -14.09 6.95 3.54
N ARG A 40 -13.92 6.62 4.79
CA ARG A 40 -15.04 6.20 5.66
C ARG A 40 -16.05 7.32 5.88
N ARG A 41 -15.56 8.54 6.15
CA ARG A 41 -16.43 9.71 6.32
C ARG A 41 -17.22 10.05 5.06
N ALA A 42 -16.61 9.84 3.89
CA ALA A 42 -17.30 10.06 2.62
C ALA A 42 -18.32 8.97 2.28
N GLY A 43 -18.34 7.88 3.03
CA GLY A 43 -19.25 6.76 2.77
C GLY A 43 -18.70 5.75 1.78
N GLY A 44 -17.42 5.82 1.46
CA GLY A 44 -16.77 4.85 0.58
C GLY A 44 -16.54 3.50 1.27
N ASN A 45 -16.49 2.46 0.48
CA ASN A 45 -16.23 1.10 0.96
C ASN A 45 -14.74 0.78 0.82
N LEU A 46 -14.00 0.90 1.90
CA LEU A 46 -12.57 0.59 1.90
C LEU A 46 -12.35 -0.92 1.93
N CYS A 47 -11.78 -1.46 0.85
CA CYS A 47 -11.51 -2.89 0.71
C CYS A 47 -10.15 -3.30 1.27
N GLY A 48 -9.18 -2.40 1.23
CA GLY A 48 -7.84 -2.70 1.70
C GLY A 48 -6.82 -1.67 1.25
N THR A 49 -5.55 -1.99 1.49
CA THR A 49 -4.42 -1.15 1.10
C THR A 49 -3.39 -1.96 0.32
N VAL A 50 -2.66 -1.28 -0.55
CA VAL A 50 -1.53 -1.84 -1.28
C VAL A 50 -0.29 -1.05 -0.94
N LEU A 51 0.74 -1.74 -0.49
CA LEU A 51 2.03 -1.13 -0.21
C LEU A 51 2.89 -1.18 -1.46
N ASN A 52 3.17 -0.02 -2.02
CA ASN A 52 3.90 0.13 -3.25
C ASN A 52 5.33 0.62 -2.99
N ASP A 53 6.19 0.47 -3.99
CA ASP A 53 7.57 0.97 -3.97
C ASP A 53 8.38 0.44 -2.78
N LEU A 54 8.27 -0.84 -2.51
CA LEU A 54 8.97 -1.50 -1.41
C LEU A 54 10.46 -1.55 -1.64
N ASN A 55 11.24 -1.33 -0.56
CA ASN A 55 12.65 -1.64 -0.54
C ASN A 55 12.81 -3.16 -0.36
N MET A 56 13.02 -3.87 -1.45
CA MET A 56 13.09 -5.33 -1.45
C MET A 56 14.24 -5.89 -0.62
N LYS A 57 15.33 -5.15 -0.49
CA LYS A 57 16.44 -5.58 0.38
C LYS A 57 16.00 -5.66 1.84
N SER A 58 15.33 -4.64 2.32
CA SER A 58 14.82 -4.62 3.70
C SER A 58 13.77 -5.69 3.92
N VAL A 59 12.87 -5.88 2.97
CA VAL A 59 11.83 -6.91 3.03
C VAL A 59 12.46 -8.30 3.03
N LYS A 60 13.40 -8.55 2.13
CA LYS A 60 14.13 -9.82 2.06
C LYS A 60 14.83 -10.14 3.37
N TYR A 61 15.53 -9.17 3.92
CA TYR A 61 16.24 -9.35 5.18
C TYR A 61 15.27 -9.70 6.31
N ALA A 62 14.19 -8.97 6.43
CA ALA A 62 13.19 -9.21 7.47
C ALA A 62 12.55 -10.60 7.34
N TYR A 63 12.20 -11.00 6.14
CA TYR A 63 11.62 -12.33 5.89
C TYR A 63 12.63 -13.44 6.11
N LYS A 64 13.85 -13.27 5.64
CA LYS A 64 14.91 -14.25 5.83
C LYS A 64 15.18 -14.48 7.32
N TYR A 65 15.19 -13.42 8.10
CA TYR A 65 15.38 -13.50 9.54
C TYR A 65 14.20 -14.19 10.24
N LYS A 66 12.97 -13.85 9.84
CA LYS A 66 11.77 -14.33 10.50
C LYS A 66 11.35 -15.73 10.04
N TYR A 67 11.51 -16.03 8.76
CA TYR A 67 10.99 -17.26 8.15
C TYR A 67 12.07 -18.14 7.51
N GLY A 68 13.34 -17.84 7.71
CA GLY A 68 14.44 -18.53 7.04
C GLY A 68 14.37 -18.28 5.53
N GLY A 69 14.98 -18.98 4.67
CA GLY A 69 14.95 -18.76 3.24
C GLY A 69 13.71 -19.28 2.51
N ARG A 70 12.65 -19.62 3.21
CA ARG A 70 11.48 -20.31 2.66
C ARG A 70 10.80 -19.57 1.51
N TYR A 71 10.79 -18.25 1.54
CA TYR A 71 10.14 -17.41 0.53
C TYR A 71 11.12 -16.73 -0.40
N GLY A 72 12.40 -17.14 -0.41
CA GLY A 72 13.44 -16.45 -1.16
C GLY A 72 13.16 -16.38 -2.65
N TYR A 73 12.67 -17.44 -3.27
CA TYR A 73 12.41 -17.43 -4.71
C TYR A 73 11.32 -16.44 -5.12
N LYS A 74 10.36 -16.15 -4.25
CA LYS A 74 9.33 -15.13 -4.50
C LYS A 74 9.95 -13.73 -4.61
N TYR A 75 10.93 -13.47 -3.78
CA TYR A 75 11.63 -12.19 -3.80
C TYR A 75 12.55 -12.07 -5.01
N SER A 76 13.13 -13.15 -5.45
CA SER A 76 13.91 -13.17 -6.69
C SER A 76 13.04 -12.77 -7.89
N TYR A 77 11.83 -13.26 -7.94
CA TYR A 77 10.87 -12.88 -8.97
C TYR A 77 10.56 -11.38 -8.92
N SER A 78 10.31 -10.85 -7.74
CA SER A 78 10.04 -9.43 -7.55
C SER A 78 11.23 -8.57 -7.94
N GLU A 79 12.44 -9.01 -7.64
CA GLU A 79 13.67 -8.30 -8.06
C GLU A 79 13.81 -8.21 -9.56
N SER A 80 13.53 -9.30 -10.27
CA SER A 80 13.53 -9.30 -11.74
C SER A 80 12.56 -8.27 -12.28
N TYR A 81 11.43 -8.14 -11.65
CA TYR A 81 10.41 -7.18 -12.03
C TYR A 81 10.87 -5.74 -11.83
N GLU A 82 11.51 -5.47 -10.71
CA GLU A 82 12.04 -4.15 -10.38
C GLU A 82 13.21 -3.73 -11.27
N ALA A 83 13.99 -4.69 -11.74
CA ALA A 83 15.16 -4.41 -12.59
C ALA A 83 14.79 -3.85 -13.96
N ARG A 84 13.55 -3.88 -14.33
CA ARG A 84 13.04 -3.27 -15.56
C ARG A 84 12.91 -1.78 -15.43
#